data_bca7b9cc967a9c0b3160269065e6d89b
#
_entry.id   bca7b9cc967a9c0b3160269065e6d89b
#
_cell.length_a   1.000
_cell.length_b   1.000
_cell.length_c   1.000
_cell.angle_alpha   90.00
_cell.angle_beta   90.00
_cell.angle_gamma   90.00
#
_symmetry.space_group_name_H-M   'P 1'
#
loop_
_entity.id
_entity.type
_entity.pdbx_description
1 polymer ?
#
loop_
_entity_poly.entity_id
_entity_poly.type
_entity_poly.pdbx_seq_one_letter_code
_entity_poly.pdbx_strand_id
1 'polypeptide(L)'
;MTAAATPPLAGPRSAIPPLRFSRVLAREFRKSVSIRANRWFLALLAVAAIAAATGFYVYFMLTTSGAAPLTWAQLGRIIVDPLMTLLGCFLITLTTSEWTNRSIMTTFTLTPRRGWVLSAQLVVALTYALALWVLCLGLGTLVASLLSPRENVDISWSVTAWDVFGPLLPNLVLAISAFLLGITVMNGSAAIVMWMMVPAFLNTLLNFNGIISDIAQWLNLKVALNAAVADPGAAVSWGRTATSAVLWLAVPAVIGIWRALHRDAG
;
A
#
# COMPACT_ATOMS: atom_id res chain seq x y z
N MET A 1 -68.86 20.78 -7.34
CA MET A 1 -67.76 21.16 -6.43
C MET A 1 -67.19 19.87 -5.87
N THR A 2 -66.13 19.35 -6.46
CA THR A 2 -65.48 18.09 -6.06
C THR A 2 -64.35 18.44 -5.09
N ALA A 3 -64.51 18.03 -3.83
CA ALA A 3 -63.50 18.25 -2.80
C ALA A 3 -62.25 17.43 -3.14
N ALA A 4 -61.10 18.11 -3.35
CA ALA A 4 -59.81 17.49 -3.54
C ALA A 4 -59.38 16.78 -2.24
N ALA A 5 -59.25 15.46 -2.27
CA ALA A 5 -58.72 14.67 -1.16
C ALA A 5 -57.27 15.04 -0.87
N THR A 6 -57.02 15.55 0.34
CA THR A 6 -55.67 15.84 0.83
C THR A 6 -54.89 14.52 0.93
N PRO A 7 -53.67 14.41 0.36
CA PRO A 7 -52.85 13.19 0.49
C PRO A 7 -52.50 12.97 1.97
N PRO A 8 -52.46 11.71 2.43
CA PRO A 8 -52.14 11.40 3.81
C PRO A 8 -50.71 11.86 4.15
N LEU A 9 -50.59 12.55 5.28
CA LEU A 9 -49.31 12.99 5.85
C LEU A 9 -48.37 11.77 6.02
N ALA A 10 -47.22 11.84 5.44
CA ALA A 10 -46.17 10.81 5.55
C ALA A 10 -45.96 10.46 7.04
N GLY A 11 -46.10 9.19 7.36
CA GLY A 11 -45.86 8.66 8.70
C GLY A 11 -44.48 9.02 9.25
N PRO A 12 -44.20 8.81 10.54
CA PRO A 12 -42.99 9.25 11.19
C PRO A 12 -41.76 8.73 10.42
N ARG A 13 -40.95 9.68 9.89
CA ARG A 13 -39.69 9.36 9.25
C ARG A 13 -38.88 8.54 10.24
N SER A 14 -38.70 7.26 9.96
CA SER A 14 -37.80 6.39 10.71
C SER A 14 -36.48 7.13 10.91
N ALA A 15 -36.11 7.40 12.17
CA ALA A 15 -34.94 8.14 12.52
C ALA A 15 -33.72 7.47 11.84
N ILE A 16 -33.13 8.15 10.88
CA ILE A 16 -31.91 7.66 10.18
C ILE A 16 -30.84 7.45 11.26
N PRO A 17 -30.41 6.21 11.50
CA PRO A 17 -29.46 5.94 12.57
C PRO A 17 -28.18 6.72 12.34
N PRO A 18 -27.57 7.28 13.41
CA PRO A 18 -26.39 8.15 13.28
C PRO A 18 -25.26 7.46 12.53
N LEU A 19 -24.60 8.21 11.63
CA LEU A 19 -23.43 7.76 10.91
C LEU A 19 -22.33 7.39 11.92
N ARG A 20 -21.93 6.11 11.93
CA ARG A 20 -20.81 5.61 12.72
C ARG A 20 -19.62 5.35 11.79
N PHE A 21 -18.38 5.66 12.23
CA PHE A 21 -17.16 5.41 11.47
C PHE A 21 -17.05 3.95 10.99
N SER A 22 -17.46 2.98 11.82
CA SER A 22 -17.45 1.55 11.45
C SER A 22 -18.29 1.23 10.21
N ARG A 23 -19.41 1.95 9.98
CA ARG A 23 -20.23 1.78 8.78
C ARG A 23 -19.55 2.34 7.53
N VAL A 24 -18.83 3.48 7.67
CA VAL A 24 -18.04 4.06 6.58
C VAL A 24 -16.92 3.11 6.22
N LEU A 25 -16.19 2.59 7.21
CA LEU A 25 -15.11 1.63 7.02
C LEU A 25 -15.60 0.34 6.34
N ALA A 26 -16.71 -0.25 6.82
CA ALA A 26 -17.29 -1.45 6.22
C ALA A 26 -17.74 -1.23 4.77
N ARG A 27 -18.22 -0.01 4.43
CA ARG A 27 -18.55 0.38 3.06
C ARG A 27 -17.31 0.43 2.17
N GLU A 28 -16.21 1.04 2.64
CA GLU A 28 -14.96 1.11 1.88
C GLU A 28 -14.35 -0.28 1.64
N PHE A 29 -14.37 -1.17 2.64
CA PHE A 29 -13.96 -2.57 2.45
C PHE A 29 -14.86 -3.29 1.43
N ARG A 30 -16.17 -3.15 1.54
CA ARG A 30 -17.10 -3.78 0.59
C ARG A 30 -16.88 -3.25 -0.83
N LYS A 31 -16.64 -1.96 -0.99
CA LYS A 31 -16.34 -1.32 -2.27
C LYS A 31 -15.06 -1.89 -2.88
N SER A 32 -13.99 -2.09 -2.10
CA SER A 32 -12.72 -2.63 -2.60
C SER A 32 -12.86 -4.04 -3.19
N VAL A 33 -13.82 -4.84 -2.72
CA VAL A 33 -14.07 -6.21 -3.20
C VAL A 33 -15.29 -6.35 -4.11
N SER A 34 -16.18 -5.34 -4.22
CA SER A 34 -17.42 -5.45 -4.99
C SER A 34 -17.21 -5.31 -6.50
N ILE A 35 -16.24 -4.51 -6.91
CA ILE A 35 -15.92 -4.23 -8.31
C ILE A 35 -15.16 -5.43 -8.91
N ARG A 36 -15.62 -5.96 -10.06
CA ARG A 36 -14.98 -7.10 -10.72
C ARG A 36 -13.49 -6.86 -10.99
N ALA A 37 -13.12 -5.69 -11.47
CA ALA A 37 -11.73 -5.32 -11.74
C ALA A 37 -10.85 -5.43 -10.49
N ASN A 38 -11.33 -4.97 -9.34
CA ASN A 38 -10.59 -5.04 -8.07
C ASN A 38 -10.37 -6.48 -7.61
N ARG A 39 -11.38 -7.35 -7.77
CA ARG A 39 -11.25 -8.77 -7.44
C ARG A 39 -10.22 -9.47 -8.32
N TRP A 40 -10.23 -9.19 -9.63
CA TRP A 40 -9.22 -9.72 -10.54
C TRP A 40 -7.83 -9.20 -10.22
N PHE A 41 -7.71 -7.94 -9.80
CA PHE A 41 -6.42 -7.37 -9.39
C PHE A 41 -5.89 -8.06 -8.12
N LEU A 42 -6.73 -8.26 -7.11
CA LEU A 42 -6.36 -8.97 -5.89
C LEU A 42 -6.00 -10.44 -6.17
N ALA A 43 -6.75 -11.11 -7.05
CA ALA A 43 -6.41 -12.45 -7.51
C ALA A 43 -5.06 -12.48 -8.24
N LEU A 44 -4.79 -11.52 -9.13
CA LEU A 44 -3.51 -11.37 -9.81
C LEU A 44 -2.37 -11.15 -8.81
N LEU A 45 -2.58 -10.32 -7.78
CA LEU A 45 -1.60 -10.07 -6.73
C LEU A 45 -1.28 -11.36 -5.95
N ALA A 46 -2.30 -12.14 -5.62
CA ALA A 46 -2.11 -13.44 -4.95
C ALA A 46 -1.36 -14.44 -5.84
N VAL A 47 -1.73 -14.53 -7.12
CA VAL A 47 -1.02 -15.37 -8.10
C VAL A 47 0.43 -14.92 -8.27
N ALA A 48 0.67 -13.62 -8.35
CA ALA A 48 2.02 -13.05 -8.42
C ALA A 48 2.85 -13.36 -7.16
N ALA A 49 2.22 -13.37 -5.97
CA ALA A 49 2.90 -13.77 -4.74
C ALA A 49 3.33 -15.24 -4.76
N ILE A 50 2.44 -16.14 -5.21
CA ILE A 50 2.74 -17.57 -5.36
C ILE A 50 3.82 -17.76 -6.43
N ALA A 51 3.72 -17.08 -7.57
CA ALA A 51 4.70 -17.15 -8.64
C ALA A 51 6.08 -16.66 -8.19
N ALA A 52 6.15 -15.56 -7.42
CA ALA A 52 7.38 -15.07 -6.84
C ALA A 52 7.99 -16.08 -5.85
N ALA A 53 7.18 -16.65 -4.95
CA ALA A 53 7.62 -17.68 -4.01
C ALA A 53 8.17 -18.92 -4.74
N THR A 54 7.45 -19.39 -5.78
CA THR A 54 7.89 -20.50 -6.60
C THR A 54 9.17 -20.17 -7.37
N GLY A 55 9.26 -18.98 -7.94
CA GLY A 55 10.46 -18.52 -8.65
C GLY A 55 11.69 -18.48 -7.75
N PHE A 56 11.55 -17.96 -6.53
CA PHE A 56 12.64 -17.96 -5.54
C PHE A 56 13.00 -19.39 -5.09
N TYR A 57 12.00 -20.26 -4.89
CA TYR A 57 12.26 -21.66 -4.58
C TYR A 57 13.11 -22.31 -5.69
N VAL A 58 12.70 -22.16 -6.96
CA VAL A 58 13.44 -22.70 -8.13
C VAL A 58 14.82 -22.08 -8.25
N TYR A 59 14.95 -20.76 -8.05
CA TYR A 59 16.24 -20.06 -8.06
C TYR A 59 17.21 -20.66 -7.05
N PHE A 60 16.79 -20.84 -5.79
CA PHE A 60 17.61 -21.46 -4.76
C PHE A 60 17.88 -22.94 -5.02
N MET A 61 16.99 -23.63 -5.74
CA MET A 61 17.24 -24.99 -6.17
C MET A 61 18.38 -25.10 -7.19
N LEU A 62 18.51 -24.12 -8.10
CA LEU A 62 19.45 -24.17 -9.22
C LEU A 62 20.80 -23.53 -8.93
N THR A 63 20.88 -22.57 -7.98
CA THR A 63 22.06 -21.69 -7.83
C THR A 63 22.89 -21.92 -6.58
N THR A 64 22.53 -22.84 -5.69
CA THR A 64 23.16 -22.92 -4.37
C THR A 64 24.42 -23.76 -4.33
N SER A 65 25.55 -23.07 -4.40
CA SER A 65 26.82 -23.52 -3.81
C SER A 65 27.36 -22.37 -2.97
N GLY A 66 27.22 -22.43 -1.61
CA GLY A 66 27.85 -21.47 -0.70
C GLY A 66 27.11 -20.12 -0.51
N ALA A 67 25.80 -20.10 -0.63
CA ALA A 67 25.02 -18.91 -0.28
C ALA A 67 25.09 -18.62 1.24
N ALA A 68 25.10 -17.34 1.60
CA ALA A 68 25.02 -16.93 2.99
C ALA A 68 23.73 -17.48 3.64
N PRO A 69 23.75 -17.79 4.97
CA PRO A 69 22.57 -18.30 5.66
C PRO A 69 21.40 -17.33 5.51
N LEU A 70 20.25 -17.86 5.14
CA LEU A 70 19.02 -17.09 4.93
C LEU A 70 18.04 -17.36 6.07
N THR A 71 17.31 -16.33 6.49
CA THR A 71 16.21 -16.52 7.41
C THR A 71 14.88 -16.65 6.66
N TRP A 72 13.92 -17.37 7.24
CA TRP A 72 12.57 -17.47 6.68
C TRP A 72 11.89 -16.08 6.54
N ALA A 73 12.20 -15.14 7.47
CA ALA A 73 11.69 -13.77 7.41
C ALA A 73 12.28 -12.98 6.23
N GLN A 74 13.56 -13.18 5.90
CA GLN A 74 14.20 -12.59 4.72
C GLN A 74 13.56 -13.10 3.43
N LEU A 75 13.23 -14.38 3.33
CA LEU A 75 12.51 -14.93 2.18
C LEU A 75 11.14 -14.28 2.00
N GLY A 76 10.38 -14.09 3.09
CA GLY A 76 9.11 -13.35 3.06
C GLY A 76 9.30 -11.91 2.57
N ARG A 77 10.34 -11.22 3.01
CA ARG A 77 10.69 -9.86 2.58
C ARG A 77 11.04 -9.79 1.09
N ILE A 78 11.83 -10.72 0.59
CA ILE A 78 12.19 -10.77 -0.83
C ILE A 78 10.95 -10.97 -1.71
N ILE A 79 9.99 -11.78 -1.25
CA ILE A 79 8.73 -12.02 -1.96
C ILE A 79 7.85 -10.77 -1.96
N VAL A 80 7.72 -10.06 -0.83
CA VAL A 80 6.80 -8.91 -0.70
C VAL A 80 7.30 -7.67 -1.46
N ASP A 81 8.59 -7.49 -1.59
CA ASP A 81 9.20 -6.27 -2.13
C ASP A 81 8.71 -5.87 -3.53
N PRO A 82 8.65 -6.75 -4.56
CA PRO A 82 8.07 -6.41 -5.86
C PRO A 82 6.55 -6.27 -5.79
N LEU A 83 5.88 -7.01 -4.91
CA LEU A 83 4.42 -7.01 -4.80
C LEU A 83 3.88 -5.72 -4.18
N MET A 84 4.68 -5.02 -3.35
CA MET A 84 4.30 -3.72 -2.81
C MET A 84 4.15 -2.66 -3.91
N THR A 85 4.90 -2.75 -5.00
CA THR A 85 4.72 -1.84 -6.15
C THR A 85 3.37 -2.08 -6.82
N LEU A 86 2.97 -3.35 -7.02
CA LEU A 86 1.66 -3.71 -7.55
C LEU A 86 0.54 -3.32 -6.59
N LEU A 87 0.69 -3.59 -5.29
CA LEU A 87 -0.28 -3.16 -4.29
C LEU A 87 -0.46 -1.63 -4.32
N GLY A 88 0.61 -0.86 -4.45
CA GLY A 88 0.53 0.60 -4.58
C GLY A 88 -0.32 1.04 -5.77
N CYS A 89 -0.20 0.39 -6.93
CA CYS A 89 -1.08 0.63 -8.08
C CYS A 89 -2.55 0.35 -7.75
N PHE A 90 -2.82 -0.73 -7.03
CA PHE A 90 -4.18 -1.04 -6.56
C PHE A 90 -4.72 0.02 -5.61
N LEU A 91 -3.93 0.45 -4.62
CA LEU A 91 -4.33 1.47 -3.67
C LEU A 91 -4.61 2.83 -4.34
N ILE A 92 -3.79 3.20 -5.33
CA ILE A 92 -4.03 4.39 -6.15
C ILE A 92 -5.34 4.27 -6.91
N THR A 93 -5.60 3.15 -7.59
CA THR A 93 -6.88 2.96 -8.32
C THR A 93 -8.07 3.00 -7.39
N LEU A 94 -7.97 2.40 -6.20
CA LEU A 94 -9.02 2.41 -5.20
C LEU A 94 -9.35 3.84 -4.75
N THR A 95 -8.32 4.65 -4.49
CA THR A 95 -8.45 6.03 -4.02
C THR A 95 -8.95 6.97 -5.10
N THR A 96 -8.47 6.80 -6.35
CA THR A 96 -8.79 7.70 -7.45
C THR A 96 -10.09 7.35 -8.18
N SER A 97 -10.64 6.14 -7.96
CA SER A 97 -11.85 5.66 -8.66
C SER A 97 -13.07 6.57 -8.46
N GLU A 98 -13.22 7.18 -7.30
CA GLU A 98 -14.33 8.11 -7.02
C GLU A 98 -14.19 9.44 -7.76
N TRP A 99 -12.95 9.91 -7.93
CA TRP A 99 -12.65 11.13 -8.67
C TRP A 99 -12.86 10.92 -10.18
N THR A 100 -12.41 9.80 -10.71
CA THR A 100 -12.54 9.46 -12.14
C THR A 100 -13.99 9.26 -12.55
N ASN A 101 -14.80 8.62 -11.68
CA ASN A 101 -16.22 8.33 -11.97
C ASN A 101 -17.17 9.47 -11.58
N ARG A 102 -16.67 10.63 -11.14
CA ARG A 102 -17.47 11.76 -10.63
C ARG A 102 -18.47 11.41 -9.52
N SER A 103 -18.35 10.23 -8.92
CA SER A 103 -19.22 9.75 -7.85
C SER A 103 -18.91 10.38 -6.49
N ILE A 104 -17.81 11.10 -6.39
CA ILE A 104 -17.38 11.77 -5.15
C ILE A 104 -18.40 12.79 -4.65
N MET A 105 -19.14 13.44 -5.57
CA MET A 105 -20.26 14.34 -5.26
C MET A 105 -21.31 13.66 -4.42
N THR A 106 -21.77 12.48 -4.87
CA THR A 106 -22.79 11.68 -4.17
C THR A 106 -22.28 11.17 -2.84
N THR A 107 -20.99 10.83 -2.76
CA THR A 107 -20.38 10.35 -1.52
C THR A 107 -20.30 11.47 -0.48
N PHE A 108 -19.93 12.69 -0.87
CA PHE A 108 -19.82 13.82 0.05
C PHE A 108 -21.18 14.44 0.46
N THR A 109 -22.19 14.34 -0.38
CA THR A 109 -23.57 14.73 0.01
C THR A 109 -24.16 13.77 1.03
N LEU A 110 -23.87 12.48 0.93
CA LEU A 110 -24.33 11.46 1.87
C LEU A 110 -23.49 11.39 3.14
N THR A 111 -22.23 11.88 3.12
CA THR A 111 -21.31 11.84 4.26
C THR A 111 -20.72 13.23 4.48
N PRO A 112 -21.31 14.07 5.33
CA PRO A 112 -20.87 15.46 5.54
C PRO A 112 -19.46 15.57 6.16
N ARG A 113 -18.92 14.48 6.70
CA ARG A 113 -17.57 14.41 7.28
C ARG A 113 -16.59 13.80 6.30
N ARG A 114 -16.10 14.60 5.33
CA ARG A 114 -15.13 14.17 4.29
C ARG A 114 -13.89 13.46 4.86
N GLY A 115 -13.38 13.92 6.01
CA GLY A 115 -12.24 13.31 6.69
C GLY A 115 -12.46 11.85 7.13
N TRP A 116 -13.71 11.45 7.43
CA TRP A 116 -14.01 10.04 7.78
C TRP A 116 -13.87 9.10 6.59
N VAL A 117 -14.17 9.57 5.40
CA VAL A 117 -13.98 8.78 4.17
C VAL A 117 -12.50 8.57 3.90
N LEU A 118 -11.70 9.64 3.95
CA LEU A 118 -10.25 9.56 3.74
C LEU A 118 -9.57 8.66 4.79
N SER A 119 -9.94 8.79 6.07
CA SER A 119 -9.38 7.93 7.12
C SER A 119 -9.82 6.47 6.96
N ALA A 120 -11.06 6.19 6.53
CA ALA A 120 -11.49 4.83 6.23
C ALA A 120 -10.72 4.22 5.05
N GLN A 121 -10.50 4.98 3.98
CA GLN A 121 -9.68 4.53 2.84
C GLN A 121 -8.23 4.25 3.25
N LEU A 122 -7.64 5.08 4.11
CA LEU A 122 -6.31 4.85 4.65
C LEU A 122 -6.25 3.55 5.47
N VAL A 123 -7.24 3.31 6.35
CA VAL A 123 -7.32 2.06 7.12
C VAL A 123 -7.42 0.85 6.20
N VAL A 124 -8.21 0.93 5.13
CA VAL A 124 -8.30 -0.14 4.10
C VAL A 124 -6.94 -0.36 3.44
N ALA A 125 -6.23 0.70 3.06
CA ALA A 125 -4.90 0.61 2.46
C ALA A 125 -3.89 -0.09 3.38
N LEU A 126 -3.84 0.30 4.66
CA LEU A 126 -2.97 -0.32 5.66
C LEU A 126 -3.34 -1.79 5.92
N THR A 127 -4.64 -2.13 5.90
CA THR A 127 -5.08 -3.52 6.06
C THR A 127 -4.62 -4.39 4.89
N TYR A 128 -4.69 -3.90 3.65
CA TYR A 128 -4.16 -4.65 2.49
C TYR A 128 -2.64 -4.80 2.53
N ALA A 129 -1.90 -3.78 2.97
CA ALA A 129 -0.45 -3.87 3.15
C ALA A 129 -0.07 -4.90 4.21
N LEU A 130 -0.79 -4.91 5.35
CA LEU A 130 -0.59 -5.89 6.41
C LEU A 130 -0.96 -7.31 5.95
N ALA A 131 -2.08 -7.47 5.26
CA ALA A 131 -2.52 -8.75 4.73
C ALA A 131 -1.51 -9.32 3.72
N LEU A 132 -0.98 -8.49 2.82
CA LEU A 132 0.07 -8.88 1.89
C LEU A 132 1.35 -9.28 2.63
N TRP A 133 1.75 -8.52 3.64
CA TRP A 133 2.91 -8.84 4.47
C TRP A 133 2.77 -10.21 5.14
N VAL A 134 1.64 -10.47 5.80
CA VAL A 134 1.36 -11.76 6.45
C VAL A 134 1.34 -12.91 5.44
N LEU A 135 0.73 -12.71 4.27
CA LEU A 135 0.73 -13.69 3.19
C LEU A 135 2.16 -14.02 2.74
N CYS A 136 2.99 -13.00 2.51
CA CYS A 136 4.37 -13.21 2.04
C CYS A 136 5.27 -13.82 3.12
N LEU A 137 5.06 -13.52 4.40
CA LEU A 137 5.73 -14.23 5.49
C LEU A 137 5.34 -15.72 5.49
N GLY A 138 4.06 -16.04 5.33
CA GLY A 138 3.61 -17.42 5.22
C GLY A 138 4.20 -18.16 4.02
N LEU A 139 4.30 -17.49 2.86
CA LEU A 139 4.97 -18.05 1.69
C LEU A 139 6.49 -18.18 1.90
N GLY A 140 7.12 -17.22 2.57
CA GLY A 140 8.54 -17.29 2.93
C GLY A 140 8.85 -18.46 3.87
N THR A 141 8.01 -18.70 4.89
CA THR A 141 8.14 -19.87 5.76
C THR A 141 7.92 -21.19 5.02
N LEU A 142 6.96 -21.22 4.08
CA LEU A 142 6.74 -22.38 3.23
C LEU A 142 7.98 -22.68 2.36
N VAL A 143 8.54 -21.69 1.69
CA VAL A 143 9.76 -21.83 0.88
C VAL A 143 10.92 -22.27 1.77
N ALA A 144 11.11 -21.67 2.94
CA ALA A 144 12.14 -22.05 3.91
C ALA A 144 12.02 -23.53 4.32
N SER A 145 10.81 -24.00 4.64
CA SER A 145 10.56 -25.38 5.04
C SER A 145 10.84 -26.40 3.91
N LEU A 146 10.56 -26.01 2.67
CA LEU A 146 10.85 -26.85 1.49
C LEU A 146 12.35 -26.89 1.13
N LEU A 147 13.09 -25.83 1.49
CA LEU A 147 14.55 -25.75 1.26
C LEU A 147 15.35 -26.36 2.41
N SER A 148 14.84 -26.33 3.64
CA SER A 148 15.54 -26.78 4.87
C SER A 148 16.09 -28.21 4.83
N PRO A 149 15.48 -29.22 4.15
CA PRO A 149 16.04 -30.56 4.08
C PRO A 149 17.27 -30.69 3.16
N ARG A 150 17.72 -29.62 2.55
CA ARG A 150 18.81 -29.64 1.58
C ARG A 150 20.14 -29.22 2.23
N GLU A 151 21.17 -29.99 2.00
CA GLU A 151 22.52 -29.75 2.53
C GLU A 151 23.18 -28.47 1.97
N ASN A 152 22.69 -27.96 0.82
CA ASN A 152 23.32 -26.84 0.12
C ASN A 152 22.72 -25.46 0.49
N VAL A 153 21.69 -25.40 1.33
CA VAL A 153 21.02 -24.14 1.73
C VAL A 153 20.92 -24.11 3.25
N ASP A 154 21.63 -23.17 3.85
CA ASP A 154 21.56 -22.97 5.30
C ASP A 154 20.38 -22.04 5.63
N ILE A 155 19.32 -22.60 6.22
CA ILE A 155 18.13 -21.86 6.67
C ILE A 155 18.17 -21.69 8.17
N SER A 156 18.35 -20.45 8.62
CA SER A 156 18.22 -20.11 10.02
C SER A 156 16.75 -19.88 10.41
N TRP A 157 16.31 -20.62 11.41
CA TRP A 157 14.98 -20.47 12.01
C TRP A 157 14.97 -19.49 13.18
N SER A 158 16.14 -19.15 13.71
CA SER A 158 16.29 -18.17 14.78
C SER A 158 16.20 -16.76 14.20
N VAL A 159 15.14 -16.04 14.53
CA VAL A 159 14.90 -14.66 14.11
C VAL A 159 14.52 -13.81 15.32
N THR A 160 14.92 -12.54 15.29
CA THR A 160 14.48 -11.57 16.28
C THR A 160 13.10 -11.00 15.89
N ALA A 161 12.42 -10.39 16.85
CA ALA A 161 11.18 -9.66 16.53
C ALA A 161 11.41 -8.55 15.49
N TRP A 162 12.61 -7.93 15.49
CA TRP A 162 12.96 -6.91 14.51
C TRP A 162 13.10 -7.46 13.08
N ASP A 163 13.60 -8.67 12.90
CA ASP A 163 13.69 -9.31 11.58
C ASP A 163 12.32 -9.53 10.94
N VAL A 164 11.29 -9.73 11.77
CA VAL A 164 9.91 -9.91 11.31
C VAL A 164 9.17 -8.58 11.17
N PHE A 165 9.18 -7.74 12.19
CA PHE A 165 8.36 -6.52 12.22
C PHE A 165 9.06 -5.29 11.64
N GLY A 166 10.39 -5.23 11.65
CA GLY A 166 11.15 -4.12 11.06
C GLY A 166 10.80 -3.88 9.60
N PRO A 167 10.81 -4.90 8.73
CA PRO A 167 10.42 -4.74 7.33
C PRO A 167 8.95 -4.44 7.07
N LEU A 168 8.06 -4.61 8.06
CA LEU A 168 6.67 -4.16 7.96
C LEU A 168 6.56 -2.63 7.88
N LEU A 169 7.44 -1.90 8.58
CA LEU A 169 7.45 -0.45 8.58
C LEU A 169 7.57 0.16 7.17
N PRO A 170 8.57 -0.20 6.34
CA PRO A 170 8.64 0.23 4.95
C PRO A 170 7.36 -0.06 4.16
N ASN A 171 6.77 -1.22 4.33
CA ASN A 171 5.57 -1.63 3.60
C ASN A 171 4.36 -0.76 3.96
N LEU A 172 4.16 -0.46 5.25
CA LEU A 172 3.08 0.43 5.69
C LEU A 172 3.30 1.86 5.20
N VAL A 173 4.54 2.37 5.27
CA VAL A 173 4.88 3.72 4.81
C VAL A 173 4.68 3.85 3.29
N LEU A 174 5.06 2.83 2.51
CA LEU A 174 4.81 2.80 1.07
C LEU A 174 3.33 2.75 0.74
N ALA A 175 2.52 2.00 1.49
CA ALA A 175 1.07 2.00 1.32
C ALA A 175 0.45 3.38 1.60
N ILE A 176 0.92 4.08 2.65
CA ILE A 176 0.52 5.46 2.94
C ILE A 176 0.93 6.39 1.78
N SER A 177 2.15 6.28 1.26
CA SER A 177 2.62 7.14 0.17
C SER A 177 1.82 6.92 -1.13
N ALA A 178 1.46 5.68 -1.47
CA ALA A 178 0.60 5.36 -2.61
C ALA A 178 -0.81 5.98 -2.43
N PHE A 179 -1.40 5.84 -1.25
CA PHE A 179 -2.68 6.49 -0.89
C PHE A 179 -2.59 8.01 -1.04
N LEU A 180 -1.57 8.65 -0.47
CA LEU A 180 -1.37 10.09 -0.53
C LEU A 180 -1.15 10.59 -1.96
N LEU A 181 -0.40 9.84 -2.77
CA LEU A 181 -0.21 10.16 -4.19
C LEU A 181 -1.54 10.12 -4.94
N GLY A 182 -2.39 9.12 -4.66
CA GLY A 182 -3.73 9.01 -5.25
C GLY A 182 -4.61 10.22 -4.96
N ILE A 183 -4.70 10.68 -3.71
CA ILE A 183 -5.50 11.85 -3.33
C ILE A 183 -4.91 13.18 -3.82
N THR A 184 -3.59 13.24 -4.05
CA THR A 184 -2.92 14.45 -4.53
C THR A 184 -3.11 14.64 -6.02
N VAL A 185 -2.88 13.60 -6.82
CA VAL A 185 -2.95 13.65 -8.28
C VAL A 185 -4.40 13.62 -8.76
N MET A 186 -5.30 12.91 -8.07
CA MET A 186 -6.73 12.76 -8.41
C MET A 186 -6.98 12.19 -9.82
N ASN A 187 -5.95 11.62 -10.43
CA ASN A 187 -5.98 10.96 -11.74
C ASN A 187 -5.24 9.63 -11.62
N GLY A 188 -5.98 8.52 -11.78
CA GLY A 188 -5.44 7.18 -11.55
C GLY A 188 -4.25 6.85 -12.46
N SER A 189 -4.38 7.12 -13.76
CA SER A 189 -3.33 6.81 -14.74
C SER A 189 -2.04 7.59 -14.46
N ALA A 190 -2.15 8.89 -14.22
CA ALA A 190 -1.00 9.74 -13.91
C ALA A 190 -0.33 9.35 -12.60
N ALA A 191 -1.12 9.06 -11.56
CA ALA A 191 -0.58 8.64 -10.27
C ALA A 191 0.13 7.28 -10.35
N ILE A 192 -0.39 6.31 -11.11
CA ILE A 192 0.24 5.00 -11.32
C ILE A 192 1.57 5.17 -12.07
N VAL A 193 1.59 6.00 -13.13
CA VAL A 193 2.83 6.27 -13.87
C VAL A 193 3.87 6.91 -12.95
N MET A 194 3.50 7.90 -12.14
CA MET A 194 4.41 8.50 -11.16
C MET A 194 4.90 7.48 -10.13
N TRP A 195 4.00 6.64 -9.62
CA TRP A 195 4.32 5.61 -8.63
C TRP A 195 5.33 4.58 -9.14
N MET A 196 5.24 4.20 -10.41
CA MET A 196 6.14 3.23 -11.02
C MET A 196 7.43 3.86 -11.57
N MET A 197 7.31 4.97 -12.31
CA MET A 197 8.43 5.55 -13.05
C MET A 197 9.41 6.30 -12.16
N VAL A 198 8.93 7.07 -11.17
CA VAL A 198 9.84 7.89 -10.37
C VAL A 198 10.78 7.03 -9.51
N PRO A 199 10.31 6.02 -8.75
CA PRO A 199 11.22 5.13 -8.03
C PRO A 199 12.13 4.31 -8.96
N ALA A 200 11.63 3.87 -10.13
CA ALA A 200 12.44 3.15 -11.11
C ALA A 200 13.59 4.03 -11.64
N PHE A 201 13.29 5.29 -11.97
CA PHE A 201 14.30 6.26 -12.38
C PHE A 201 15.32 6.52 -11.28
N LEU A 202 14.87 6.74 -10.02
CA LEU A 202 15.78 6.92 -8.89
C LEU A 202 16.65 5.68 -8.65
N ASN A 203 16.12 4.48 -8.82
CA ASN A 203 16.90 3.25 -8.74
C ASN A 203 17.97 3.16 -9.84
N THR A 204 17.68 3.64 -11.05
CA THR A 204 18.67 3.70 -12.11
C THR A 204 19.81 4.65 -11.75
N LEU A 205 19.50 5.79 -11.11
CA LEU A 205 20.52 6.75 -10.66
C LEU A 205 21.44 6.19 -9.57
N LEU A 206 21.01 5.19 -8.79
CA LEU A 206 21.87 4.53 -7.80
C LEU A 206 23.04 3.77 -8.42
N ASN A 207 22.96 3.41 -9.70
CA ASN A 207 24.05 2.73 -10.42
C ASN A 207 25.17 3.68 -10.86
N PHE A 208 24.97 4.98 -10.74
CA PHE A 208 26.00 5.98 -11.01
C PHE A 208 26.88 6.18 -9.77
N ASN A 209 28.11 6.63 -9.97
CA ASN A 209 29.02 6.91 -8.88
C ASN A 209 28.94 8.39 -8.43
N GLY A 210 29.31 8.64 -7.16
CA GLY A 210 29.44 9.98 -6.60
C GLY A 210 28.09 10.66 -6.26
N ILE A 211 28.03 11.97 -6.47
CA ILE A 211 26.94 12.84 -6.01
C ILE A 211 25.55 12.39 -6.51
N ILE A 212 25.47 11.84 -7.74
CA ILE A 212 24.20 11.40 -8.32
C ILE A 212 23.60 10.25 -7.52
N SER A 213 24.40 9.24 -7.17
CA SER A 213 23.98 8.13 -6.32
C SER A 213 23.56 8.62 -4.94
N ASP A 214 24.32 9.54 -4.36
CA ASP A 214 23.98 10.09 -3.04
C ASP A 214 22.64 10.80 -3.05
N ILE A 215 22.39 11.68 -4.01
CA ILE A 215 21.11 12.36 -4.17
C ILE A 215 19.97 11.34 -4.34
N ALA A 216 20.16 10.31 -5.15
CA ALA A 216 19.16 9.26 -5.35
C ALA A 216 18.81 8.52 -4.06
N GLN A 217 19.80 8.26 -3.19
CA GLN A 217 19.58 7.65 -1.86
C GLN A 217 18.75 8.54 -0.93
N TRP A 218 18.91 9.88 -1.01
CA TRP A 218 18.12 10.81 -0.21
C TRP A 218 16.68 10.98 -0.72
N LEU A 219 16.45 10.78 -2.01
CA LEU A 219 15.13 10.96 -2.63
C LEU A 219 14.31 9.68 -2.71
N ASN A 220 14.94 8.50 -2.68
CA ASN A 220 14.24 7.23 -2.82
C ASN A 220 13.74 6.72 -1.47
N LEU A 221 12.44 6.91 -1.21
CA LEU A 221 11.80 6.52 0.05
C LEU A 221 12.00 5.04 0.40
N LYS A 222 11.86 4.13 -0.58
CA LYS A 222 12.00 2.69 -0.34
C LYS A 222 13.42 2.32 0.06
N VAL A 223 14.43 2.89 -0.63
CA VAL A 223 15.85 2.63 -0.34
C VAL A 223 16.21 3.20 1.03
N ALA A 224 15.80 4.41 1.34
CA ALA A 224 16.06 5.05 2.62
C ALA A 224 15.44 4.26 3.80
N LEU A 225 14.17 3.86 3.68
CA LEU A 225 13.49 3.04 4.70
C LEU A 225 14.15 1.68 4.89
N ASN A 226 14.50 1.00 3.81
CA ASN A 226 15.16 -0.29 3.89
C ASN A 226 16.54 -0.19 4.54
N ALA A 227 17.31 0.87 4.25
CA ALA A 227 18.59 1.13 4.90
C ALA A 227 18.43 1.40 6.40
N ALA A 228 17.42 2.18 6.81
CA ALA A 228 17.15 2.47 8.21
C ALA A 228 16.71 1.22 9.01
N VAL A 229 15.97 0.32 8.37
CA VAL A 229 15.56 -0.95 8.99
C VAL A 229 16.73 -1.95 9.06
N ALA A 230 17.62 -1.95 8.06
CA ALA A 230 18.80 -2.83 8.04
C ALA A 230 19.83 -2.44 9.09
N ASP A 231 20.03 -1.14 9.32
CA ASP A 231 20.91 -0.60 10.36
C ASP A 231 20.20 0.50 11.16
N PRO A 232 19.44 0.12 12.21
CA PRO A 232 18.71 1.07 13.03
C PRO A 232 19.59 2.05 13.83
N GLY A 233 20.89 1.74 14.00
CA GLY A 233 21.85 2.60 14.70
C GLY A 233 22.44 3.71 13.83
N ALA A 234 22.33 3.63 12.51
CA ALA A 234 22.90 4.59 11.59
C ALA A 234 22.06 5.88 11.48
N ALA A 235 22.51 6.96 12.10
CA ALA A 235 21.84 8.27 12.05
C ALA A 235 21.62 8.78 10.61
N VAL A 236 22.56 8.52 9.71
CA VAL A 236 22.47 8.93 8.29
C VAL A 236 21.29 8.26 7.60
N SER A 237 21.02 6.98 7.88
CA SER A 237 19.88 6.23 7.30
C SER A 237 18.54 6.85 7.72
N TRP A 238 18.41 7.25 8.97
CA TRP A 238 17.22 7.95 9.47
C TRP A 238 17.10 9.37 8.91
N GLY A 239 18.22 10.08 8.69
CA GLY A 239 18.24 11.38 8.02
C GLY A 239 17.71 11.27 6.58
N ARG A 240 18.16 10.29 5.79
CA ARG A 240 17.66 10.00 4.45
C ARG A 240 16.17 9.65 4.46
N THR A 241 15.75 8.84 5.42
CA THR A 241 14.33 8.47 5.60
C THR A 241 13.47 9.69 5.91
N ALA A 242 13.91 10.57 6.80
CA ALA A 242 13.18 11.79 7.14
C ALA A 242 13.03 12.72 5.93
N THR A 243 14.09 12.94 5.17
CA THR A 243 14.05 13.78 3.96
C THR A 243 13.12 13.20 2.89
N SER A 244 13.26 11.91 2.59
CA SER A 244 12.39 11.26 1.61
C SER A 244 10.94 11.19 2.08
N ALA A 245 10.68 11.03 3.39
CA ALA A 245 9.35 11.06 3.96
C ALA A 245 8.69 12.44 3.84
N VAL A 246 9.43 13.53 4.01
CA VAL A 246 8.90 14.86 3.73
C VAL A 246 8.42 14.96 2.28
N LEU A 247 9.21 14.50 1.32
CA LEU A 247 8.89 14.56 -0.11
C LEU A 247 7.69 13.67 -0.48
N TRP A 248 7.67 12.43 0.00
CA TRP A 248 6.70 11.42 -0.45
C TRP A 248 5.46 11.28 0.45
N LEU A 249 5.50 11.81 1.67
CA LEU A 249 4.39 11.77 2.61
C LEU A 249 3.89 13.18 2.96
N ALA A 250 4.77 14.06 3.50
CA ALA A 250 4.31 15.34 4.01
C ALA A 250 3.79 16.26 2.90
N VAL A 251 4.53 16.41 1.79
CA VAL A 251 4.12 17.24 0.65
C VAL A 251 2.82 16.73 0.03
N PRO A 252 2.69 15.44 -0.35
CA PRO A 252 1.42 14.90 -0.87
C PRO A 252 0.28 14.96 0.15
N ALA A 253 0.56 14.77 1.45
CA ALA A 253 -0.47 14.88 2.48
C ALA A 253 -1.07 16.28 2.56
N VAL A 254 -0.20 17.30 2.63
CA VAL A 254 -0.66 18.71 2.71
C VAL A 254 -1.46 19.07 1.46
N ILE A 255 -0.91 18.82 0.27
CA ILE A 255 -1.57 19.15 -1.00
C ILE A 255 -2.84 18.34 -1.20
N GLY A 256 -2.76 17.01 -1.01
CA GLY A 256 -3.87 16.10 -1.27
C GLY A 256 -5.04 16.31 -0.32
N ILE A 257 -4.78 16.42 0.98
CA ILE A 257 -5.83 16.63 1.98
C ILE A 257 -6.45 18.02 1.79
N TRP A 258 -5.63 19.07 1.57
CA TRP A 258 -6.13 20.40 1.31
C TRP A 258 -7.05 20.45 0.08
N ARG A 259 -6.62 19.84 -1.04
CA ARG A 259 -7.43 19.72 -2.26
C ARG A 259 -8.72 18.93 -2.04
N ALA A 260 -8.65 17.80 -1.31
CA ALA A 260 -9.82 16.96 -1.05
C ALA A 260 -10.86 17.65 -0.17
N LEU A 261 -10.42 18.52 0.75
CA LEU A 261 -11.31 19.24 1.67
C LEU A 261 -11.91 20.52 1.05
N HIS A 262 -11.13 21.25 0.22
CA HIS A 262 -11.50 22.58 -0.29
C HIS A 262 -11.95 22.60 -1.74
N ARG A 263 -11.82 21.50 -2.47
CA ARG A 263 -12.32 21.46 -3.85
C ARG A 263 -13.83 21.40 -3.84
N ASP A 264 -14.45 22.54 -4.06
CA ASP A 264 -15.86 22.61 -4.38
C ASP A 264 -16.07 21.92 -5.71
N ALA A 265 -17.09 21.10 -5.73
CA ALA A 265 -17.49 20.38 -6.91
C ALA A 265 -18.16 21.37 -7.87
N GLY A 266 -17.37 22.03 -8.70
CA GLY A 266 -17.84 22.81 -9.84
C GLY A 266 -17.97 21.95 -11.07
#